data_d2b1c76f17ce9c8b93734a4b0d7f8c75
#
_entry.id   d2b1c76f17ce9c8b93734a4b0d7f8c75
#
_cell.length_a   1.000
_cell.length_b   1.000
_cell.length_c   1.000
_cell.angle_alpha   90.00
_cell.angle_beta   90.00
_cell.angle_gamma   90.00
#
_symmetry.space_group_name_H-M   'P 1'
#
loop_
_entity.id
_entity.type
_entity.pdbx_description
1 polymer ?
#
loop_
_entity_poly.entity_id
_entity_poly.type
_entity_poly.pdbx_seq_one_letter_code
_entity_poly.pdbx_strand_id
1 'polypeptide(L)'
;MIKIRFGTTNFNLQSDGSIYWPQHNTIILADLHLEKASFYAHHNIANIPPYDSLDTIKKLYKKLEILPIKKIILLGDIFHDDYGLKRMQKVTKSMLQKLCINYEVIWIVGNHDGLSAPKEANICNDYSLDKIYFTHYSKTNSSLEISGHYHP
;
A
#
# COMPACT_ATOMS: atom_id res chain seq x y z
N MET A 1 -3.36 10.65 -15.75
CA MET A 1 -2.23 11.07 -14.90
C MET A 1 -2.26 12.59 -14.74
N ILE A 2 -2.29 13.08 -13.52
CA ILE A 2 -2.30 14.52 -13.18
C ILE A 2 -1.00 14.83 -12.44
N LYS A 3 -0.27 15.84 -12.89
CA LYS A 3 0.94 16.32 -12.20
C LYS A 3 0.54 17.38 -11.19
N ILE A 4 1.02 17.24 -9.95
CA ILE A 4 0.84 18.22 -8.89
C ILE A 4 2.18 18.60 -8.29
N ARG A 5 2.30 19.84 -7.81
CA ARG A 5 3.42 20.28 -6.99
C ARG A 5 3.02 20.20 -5.52
N PHE A 6 3.87 19.59 -4.70
CA PHE A 6 3.68 19.48 -3.26
C PHE A 6 4.99 19.85 -2.56
N GLY A 7 5.00 20.97 -1.87
CA GLY A 7 6.23 21.55 -1.37
C GLY A 7 7.22 21.88 -2.50
N THR A 8 8.40 21.31 -2.44
CA THR A 8 9.49 21.49 -3.43
C THR A 8 9.52 20.41 -4.51
N THR A 9 8.67 19.40 -4.43
CA THR A 9 8.67 18.23 -5.31
C THR A 9 7.41 18.13 -6.17
N ASN A 10 7.44 17.25 -7.17
CA ASN A 10 6.31 16.98 -8.04
C ASN A 10 5.87 15.51 -7.92
N PHE A 11 4.57 15.31 -7.84
CA PHE A 11 3.92 14.00 -7.86
C PHE A 11 3.06 13.82 -9.11
N ASN A 12 2.92 12.60 -9.52
CA ASN A 12 2.02 12.18 -10.59
C ASN A 12 0.88 11.36 -9.99
N LEU A 13 -0.31 11.95 -9.86
CA LEU A 13 -1.52 11.25 -9.44
C LEU A 13 -1.99 10.34 -10.57
N GLN A 14 -2.21 9.08 -10.25
CA GLN A 14 -2.65 8.07 -11.21
C GLN A 14 -4.16 7.87 -11.11
N SER A 15 -4.80 7.37 -12.19
CA SER A 15 -6.24 7.13 -12.24
C SER A 15 -6.73 6.00 -11.33
N ASP A 16 -5.83 5.19 -10.81
CA ASP A 16 -6.12 4.09 -9.88
C ASP A 16 -5.92 4.48 -8.40
N GLY A 17 -5.73 5.77 -8.11
CA GLY A 17 -5.51 6.28 -6.76
C GLY A 17 -4.07 6.22 -6.28
N SER A 18 -3.15 5.56 -6.99
CA SER A 18 -1.74 5.58 -6.61
C SER A 18 -1.06 6.90 -6.93
N ILE A 19 -0.01 7.22 -6.19
CA ILE A 19 0.83 8.41 -6.43
C ILE A 19 2.20 7.92 -6.88
N TYR A 20 2.68 8.39 -8.02
CA TYR A 20 4.05 8.16 -8.46
C TYR A 20 4.92 9.39 -8.19
N TRP A 21 6.06 9.17 -7.52
CA TRP A 21 7.05 10.18 -7.21
C TRP A 21 8.31 9.99 -8.06
N PRO A 22 8.42 10.68 -9.22
CA PRO A 22 9.48 10.42 -10.19
C PRO A 22 10.90 10.62 -9.65
N GLN A 23 11.12 11.67 -8.83
CA GLN A 23 12.43 12.01 -8.29
C GLN A 23 13.05 10.89 -7.44
N HIS A 24 12.21 10.06 -6.82
CA HIS A 24 12.63 8.94 -5.98
C HIS A 24 12.32 7.56 -6.58
N ASN A 25 11.81 7.49 -7.81
CA ASN A 25 11.32 6.24 -8.41
C ASN A 25 10.40 5.46 -7.45
N THR A 26 9.51 6.19 -6.77
CA THR A 26 8.68 5.67 -5.68
C THR A 26 7.21 5.67 -6.10
N ILE A 27 6.50 4.58 -5.80
CA ILE A 27 5.05 4.54 -5.83
C ILE A 27 4.51 4.53 -4.40
N ILE A 28 3.43 5.29 -4.18
CA ILE A 28 2.77 5.43 -2.88
C ILE A 28 1.34 4.93 -3.02
N LEU A 29 0.92 4.09 -2.10
CA LEU A 29 -0.39 3.44 -2.06
C LEU A 29 -0.92 3.46 -0.62
N ALA A 30 -2.23 3.50 -0.46
CA ALA A 30 -2.90 3.44 0.83
C ALA A 30 -4.11 2.51 0.77
N ASP A 31 -4.54 2.01 1.92
CA ASP A 31 -5.85 1.42 2.15
C ASP A 31 -6.23 0.34 1.11
N LEU A 32 -5.31 -0.59 0.84
CA LEU A 32 -5.52 -1.66 -0.14
C LEU A 32 -6.56 -2.67 0.32
N HIS A 33 -6.72 -2.83 1.64
CA HIS A 33 -7.65 -3.76 2.28
C HIS A 33 -7.65 -5.16 1.64
N LEU A 34 -6.46 -5.72 1.38
CA LEU A 34 -6.31 -7.07 0.86
C LEU A 34 -7.06 -8.07 1.75
N GLU A 35 -7.58 -9.13 1.16
CA GLU A 35 -8.33 -10.21 1.84
C GLU A 35 -9.67 -9.75 2.42
N LYS A 36 -10.25 -8.65 1.93
CA LYS A 36 -11.59 -8.19 2.33
C LYS A 36 -12.68 -9.22 1.96
N ALA A 37 -12.62 -9.78 0.76
CA ALA A 37 -13.56 -10.82 0.34
C ALA A 37 -13.46 -12.08 1.21
N SER A 38 -12.25 -12.54 1.52
CA SER A 38 -12.02 -13.70 2.38
C SER A 38 -12.44 -13.44 3.84
N PHE A 39 -12.31 -12.19 4.32
CA PHE A 39 -12.83 -11.79 5.62
C PHE A 39 -14.36 -11.92 5.68
N TYR A 40 -15.08 -11.38 4.70
CA TYR A 40 -16.53 -11.46 4.65
C TYR A 40 -17.04 -12.89 4.54
N ALA A 41 -16.38 -13.73 3.74
CA ALA A 41 -16.72 -15.13 3.63
C ALA A 41 -16.48 -15.88 4.95
N HIS A 42 -15.37 -15.64 5.63
CA HIS A 42 -15.02 -16.25 6.92
C HIS A 42 -16.04 -15.90 8.02
N HIS A 43 -16.58 -14.70 8.00
CA HIS A 43 -17.56 -14.22 8.98
C HIS A 43 -19.02 -14.43 8.54
N ASN A 44 -19.28 -15.13 7.45
CA ASN A 44 -20.62 -15.36 6.88
C ASN A 44 -21.41 -14.07 6.59
N ILE A 45 -20.71 -12.97 6.30
CA ILE A 45 -21.31 -11.67 5.98
C ILE A 45 -21.74 -11.61 4.52
N ALA A 46 -20.86 -12.04 3.62
CA ALA A 46 -21.11 -12.09 2.19
C ALA A 46 -20.24 -13.15 1.52
N ASN A 47 -20.79 -13.83 0.51
CA ASN A 47 -20.03 -14.79 -0.30
C ASN A 47 -19.48 -14.10 -1.56
N ILE A 48 -18.41 -13.34 -1.39
CA ILE A 48 -17.73 -12.63 -2.48
C ILE A 48 -16.58 -13.50 -2.97
N PRO A 49 -16.42 -13.68 -4.30
CA PRO A 49 -15.30 -14.45 -4.84
C PRO A 49 -13.94 -13.84 -4.39
N PRO A 50 -12.97 -14.64 -3.90
CA PRO A 50 -11.74 -14.17 -3.27
C PRO A 50 -10.66 -13.81 -4.30
N TYR A 51 -10.99 -12.94 -5.25
CA TYR A 51 -10.06 -12.47 -6.29
C TYR A 51 -9.55 -11.04 -6.06
N ASP A 52 -10.11 -10.32 -5.09
CA ASP A 52 -9.81 -8.93 -4.76
C ASP A 52 -8.31 -8.69 -4.56
N SER A 53 -7.67 -9.49 -3.70
CA SER A 53 -6.23 -9.38 -3.41
C SER A 53 -5.36 -9.70 -4.63
N LEU A 54 -5.70 -10.76 -5.36
CA LEU A 54 -4.96 -11.16 -6.55
C LEU A 54 -5.02 -10.09 -7.64
N ASP A 55 -6.20 -9.51 -7.87
CA ASP A 55 -6.39 -8.46 -8.87
C ASP A 55 -5.66 -7.18 -8.50
N THR A 56 -5.70 -6.79 -7.22
CA THR A 56 -4.97 -5.63 -6.71
C THR A 56 -3.47 -5.79 -6.90
N ILE A 57 -2.91 -6.94 -6.51
CA ILE A 57 -1.47 -7.22 -6.67
C ILE A 57 -1.07 -7.29 -8.15
N LYS A 58 -1.88 -7.89 -9.03
CA LYS A 58 -1.63 -7.90 -10.47
C LYS A 58 -1.63 -6.50 -11.09
N LYS A 59 -2.55 -5.62 -10.67
CA LYS A 59 -2.56 -4.22 -11.10
C LYS A 59 -1.29 -3.49 -10.69
N LEU A 60 -0.81 -3.73 -9.47
CA LEU A 60 0.46 -3.17 -9.01
C LEU A 60 1.63 -3.67 -9.86
N TYR A 61 1.73 -4.99 -10.11
CA TYR A 61 2.79 -5.53 -10.97
C TYR A 61 2.81 -4.91 -12.37
N LYS A 62 1.65 -4.78 -13.03
CA LYS A 62 1.57 -4.10 -14.33
C LYS A 62 2.13 -2.67 -14.28
N LYS A 63 1.93 -1.97 -13.18
CA LYS A 63 2.46 -0.62 -12.99
C LYS A 63 3.96 -0.61 -12.79
N LEU A 64 4.49 -1.61 -12.07
CA LEU A 64 5.93 -1.79 -11.87
C LEU A 64 6.67 -2.13 -13.17
N GLU A 65 6.00 -2.74 -14.15
CA GLU A 65 6.56 -2.99 -15.49
C GLU A 65 6.66 -1.72 -16.35
N ILE A 66 5.76 -0.75 -16.12
CA ILE A 66 5.65 0.48 -16.94
C ILE A 66 6.50 1.63 -16.37
N LEU A 67 6.58 1.72 -15.05
CA LEU A 67 7.26 2.80 -14.34
C LEU A 67 8.59 2.31 -13.74
N PRO A 68 9.65 3.15 -13.73
CA PRO A 68 10.96 2.76 -13.18
C PRO A 68 10.96 2.77 -11.64
N ILE A 69 10.04 2.02 -11.04
CA ILE A 69 9.87 1.94 -9.59
C ILE A 69 11.04 1.18 -8.96
N LYS A 70 11.55 1.71 -7.85
CA LYS A 70 12.53 1.07 -6.97
C LYS A 70 12.02 0.94 -5.53
N LYS A 71 11.14 1.86 -5.13
CA LYS A 71 10.58 1.93 -3.78
C LYS A 71 9.05 1.94 -3.82
N ILE A 72 8.43 1.27 -2.86
CA ILE A 72 6.99 1.24 -2.65
C ILE A 72 6.72 1.71 -1.22
N ILE A 73 5.91 2.75 -1.05
CA ILE A 73 5.44 3.20 0.26
C ILE A 73 3.97 2.81 0.40
N LEU A 74 3.67 2.01 1.40
CA LEU A 74 2.33 1.57 1.75
C LEU A 74 1.90 2.32 3.01
N LEU A 75 0.83 3.11 2.92
CA LEU A 75 0.39 4.03 3.98
C LEU A 75 -0.64 3.42 4.93
N GLY A 76 -0.48 2.15 5.26
CA GLY A 76 -1.34 1.42 6.19
C GLY A 76 -2.61 0.87 5.57
N ASP A 77 -3.31 0.07 6.37
CA ASP A 77 -4.53 -0.68 6.02
C ASP A 77 -4.35 -1.51 4.73
N ILE A 78 -3.21 -2.18 4.64
CA ILE A 78 -2.87 -3.03 3.50
C ILE A 78 -3.68 -4.32 3.53
N PHE A 79 -3.93 -4.87 4.72
CA PHE A 79 -4.88 -5.94 4.93
C PHE A 79 -6.18 -5.41 5.54
N HIS A 80 -7.26 -6.15 5.32
CA HIS A 80 -8.57 -5.80 5.89
C HIS A 80 -8.68 -6.14 7.39
N ASP A 81 -7.86 -7.09 7.87
CA ASP A 81 -7.75 -7.49 9.27
C ASP A 81 -6.40 -8.16 9.57
N ASP A 82 -6.13 -8.39 10.86
CA ASP A 82 -4.89 -8.99 11.38
C ASP A 82 -4.59 -10.40 10.86
N TYR A 83 -5.56 -11.09 10.31
CA TYR A 83 -5.42 -12.48 9.83
C TYR A 83 -5.32 -12.57 8.30
N GLY A 84 -5.36 -11.45 7.59
CA GLY A 84 -5.36 -11.41 6.13
C GLY A 84 -4.24 -12.24 5.51
N LEU A 85 -2.98 -12.04 5.95
CA LEU A 85 -1.83 -12.80 5.42
C LEU A 85 -1.95 -14.32 5.64
N LYS A 86 -2.63 -14.77 6.70
CA LYS A 86 -2.84 -16.19 6.97
C LYS A 86 -3.87 -16.80 6.03
N ARG A 87 -4.95 -16.06 5.71
CA ARG A 87 -6.01 -16.50 4.80
C ARG A 87 -5.64 -16.41 3.34
N MET A 88 -4.68 -15.53 3.00
CA MET A 88 -4.28 -15.25 1.63
C MET A 88 -3.87 -16.52 0.88
N GLN A 89 -4.37 -16.67 -0.34
CA GLN A 89 -4.03 -17.78 -1.23
C GLN A 89 -2.52 -17.84 -1.51
N LYS A 90 -1.95 -19.05 -1.60
CA LYS A 90 -0.50 -19.25 -1.78
C LYS A 90 0.11 -18.47 -2.95
N VAL A 91 -0.60 -18.40 -4.08
CA VAL A 91 -0.14 -17.65 -5.26
C VAL A 91 -0.02 -16.16 -4.96
N THR A 92 -1.07 -15.55 -4.42
CA THR A 92 -1.12 -14.13 -4.08
C THR A 92 -0.08 -13.78 -3.00
N LYS A 93 0.04 -14.64 -1.99
CA LYS A 93 1.06 -14.51 -0.94
C LYS A 93 2.48 -14.55 -1.50
N SER A 94 2.78 -15.48 -2.41
CA SER A 94 4.08 -15.57 -3.07
C SER A 94 4.37 -14.33 -3.91
N MET A 95 3.37 -13.77 -4.59
CA MET A 95 3.53 -12.51 -5.34
C MET A 95 3.85 -11.35 -4.39
N LEU A 96 3.10 -11.20 -3.28
CA LEU A 96 3.36 -10.15 -2.28
C LEU A 96 4.76 -10.27 -1.68
N GLN A 97 5.20 -11.49 -1.32
CA GLN A 97 6.55 -11.73 -0.81
C GLN A 97 7.64 -11.36 -1.84
N LYS A 98 7.49 -11.78 -3.11
CA LYS A 98 8.41 -11.40 -4.18
C LYS A 98 8.48 -9.90 -4.38
N LEU A 99 7.37 -9.20 -4.20
CA LEU A 99 7.33 -7.75 -4.25
C LEU A 99 8.22 -7.13 -3.16
N CYS A 100 8.10 -7.62 -1.92
CA CYS A 100 8.93 -7.17 -0.79
C CYS A 100 10.42 -7.55 -0.92
N ILE A 101 10.75 -8.62 -1.69
CA ILE A 101 12.13 -9.02 -1.96
C ILE A 101 12.76 -8.17 -3.06
N ASN A 102 12.00 -7.87 -4.13
CA ASN A 102 12.53 -7.23 -5.33
C ASN A 102 12.54 -5.70 -5.27
N TYR A 103 11.76 -5.11 -4.37
CA TYR A 103 11.62 -3.67 -4.19
C TYR A 103 11.86 -3.28 -2.74
N GLU A 104 12.33 -2.06 -2.53
CA GLU A 104 12.35 -1.47 -1.20
C GLU A 104 10.92 -1.13 -0.77
N VAL A 105 10.29 -1.98 0.03
CA VAL A 105 8.92 -1.78 0.51
C VAL A 105 8.95 -1.20 1.92
N ILE A 106 8.47 0.04 2.06
CA ILE A 106 8.19 0.68 3.33
C ILE A 106 6.72 0.40 3.67
N TRP A 107 6.51 -0.36 4.74
CA TRP A 107 5.20 -0.75 5.21
C TRP A 107 4.82 0.02 6.46
N ILE A 108 4.03 1.07 6.29
CA ILE A 108 3.49 1.82 7.41
C ILE A 108 2.27 1.07 7.94
N VAL A 109 2.25 0.84 9.25
CA VAL A 109 1.18 0.07 9.89
C VAL A 109 -0.09 0.91 9.99
N GLY A 110 -1.21 0.36 9.52
CA GLY A 110 -2.56 0.91 9.72
C GLY A 110 -3.26 0.28 10.93
N ASN A 111 -4.51 0.65 11.15
CA ASN A 111 -5.31 0.10 12.25
C ASN A 111 -5.87 -1.30 11.95
N HIS A 112 -5.88 -1.72 10.70
CA HIS A 112 -6.33 -3.04 10.26
C HIS A 112 -5.20 -4.04 10.02
N ASP A 113 -3.95 -3.59 9.88
CA ASP A 113 -2.83 -4.45 9.46
C ASP A 113 -2.29 -5.37 10.56
N GLY A 114 -2.39 -4.95 11.82
CA GLY A 114 -1.80 -5.66 12.94
C GLY A 114 -0.34 -6.06 12.69
N LEU A 115 -0.04 -7.35 12.90
CA LEU A 115 1.28 -7.96 12.64
C LEU A 115 1.33 -8.73 11.30
N SER A 116 0.43 -8.43 10.37
CA SER A 116 0.23 -9.24 9.16
C SER A 116 1.20 -8.93 8.01
N ALA A 117 2.15 -8.03 8.16
CA ALA A 117 3.10 -7.72 7.09
C ALA A 117 4.08 -8.89 6.81
N PRO A 118 4.49 -9.10 5.54
CA PRO A 118 5.58 -9.99 5.22
C PRO A 118 6.88 -9.56 5.92
N LYS A 119 7.66 -10.53 6.40
CA LYS A 119 8.94 -10.27 7.11
C LYS A 119 9.99 -9.56 6.26
N GLU A 120 9.85 -9.61 4.95
CA GLU A 120 10.73 -8.99 3.97
C GLU A 120 10.46 -7.48 3.78
N ALA A 121 9.34 -6.97 4.31
CA ALA A 121 9.01 -5.55 4.26
C ALA A 121 9.69 -4.76 5.41
N ASN A 122 10.01 -3.50 5.15
CA ASN A 122 10.47 -2.57 6.18
C ASN A 122 9.26 -2.00 6.93
N ILE A 123 8.92 -2.58 8.08
CA ILE A 123 7.74 -2.23 8.85
C ILE A 123 8.05 -1.05 9.77
N CYS A 124 7.20 -0.03 9.75
CA CYS A 124 7.32 1.17 10.60
C CYS A 124 5.94 1.78 10.92
N ASN A 125 5.88 2.67 11.90
CA ASN A 125 4.67 3.43 12.22
C ASN A 125 4.52 4.69 11.35
N ASP A 126 5.65 5.23 10.91
CA ASP A 126 5.75 6.39 10.03
C ASP A 126 7.09 6.37 9.29
N TYR A 127 7.20 7.19 8.25
CA TYR A 127 8.40 7.28 7.43
C TYR A 127 8.60 8.71 6.95
N SER A 128 9.84 9.15 6.79
CA SER A 128 10.14 10.46 6.24
C SER A 128 11.12 10.35 5.08
N LEU A 129 10.84 11.04 4.01
CA LEU A 129 11.72 11.14 2.85
C LEU A 129 11.60 12.55 2.25
N ASP A 130 12.75 13.21 2.04
CA ASP A 130 12.83 14.53 1.38
C ASP A 130 11.90 15.60 2.01
N LYS A 131 11.87 15.64 3.36
CA LYS A 131 11.02 16.52 4.19
C LYS A 131 9.51 16.27 4.08
N ILE A 132 9.11 15.20 3.43
CA ILE A 132 7.72 14.75 3.41
C ILE A 132 7.57 13.63 4.44
N TYR A 133 6.53 13.74 5.25
CA TYR A 133 6.17 12.79 6.27
C TYR A 133 5.06 11.88 5.75
N PHE A 134 5.24 10.57 5.92
CA PHE A 134 4.31 9.54 5.49
C PHE A 134 3.78 8.79 6.72
N THR A 135 2.48 8.69 6.85
CA THR A 135 1.82 8.08 8.00
C THR A 135 0.49 7.46 7.58
N HIS A 136 -0.07 6.57 8.40
CA HIS A 136 -1.43 6.12 8.18
C HIS A 136 -2.45 7.18 8.62
N TYR A 137 -2.31 7.69 9.86
CA TYR A 137 -3.15 8.77 10.39
C TYR A 137 -2.46 10.11 10.26
N SER A 138 -3.19 11.13 9.77
CA SER A 138 -2.68 12.49 9.73
C SER A 138 -2.32 12.98 11.14
N LYS A 139 -1.12 13.57 11.24
CA LYS A 139 -0.62 14.22 12.45
C LYS A 139 -0.56 15.71 12.17
N THR A 140 -1.41 16.48 12.81
CA THR A 140 -1.65 17.92 12.56
C THR A 140 -0.44 18.84 12.67
N ASN A 141 0.76 18.32 12.97
CA ASN A 141 1.97 19.10 13.25
C ASN A 141 3.02 19.08 12.13
N SER A 142 2.81 18.36 11.02
CA SER A 142 3.77 18.31 9.92
C SER A 142 3.36 19.24 8.78
N SER A 143 4.30 20.03 8.28
CA SER A 143 4.05 21.00 7.20
C SER A 143 3.83 20.35 5.84
N LEU A 144 4.40 19.17 5.61
CA LEU A 144 4.25 18.38 4.38
C LEU A 144 3.98 16.91 4.77
N GLU A 145 2.74 16.46 4.62
CA GLU A 145 2.32 15.14 5.02
C GLU A 145 1.48 14.47 3.94
N ILE A 146 1.68 13.17 3.76
CA ILE A 146 0.83 12.29 2.95
C ILE A 146 0.35 11.15 3.85
N SER A 147 -0.96 11.01 3.98
CA SER A 147 -1.57 10.00 4.84
C SER A 147 -2.59 9.13 4.10
N GLY A 148 -2.83 7.94 4.62
CA GLY A 148 -3.94 7.06 4.26
C GLY A 148 -5.19 7.32 5.10
N HIS A 149 -5.96 6.28 5.40
CA HIS A 149 -7.08 6.19 6.35
C HIS A 149 -8.38 6.90 5.94
N TYR A 150 -8.34 8.10 5.42
CA TYR A 150 -9.53 8.97 5.30
C TYR A 150 -10.46 8.64 4.11
N HIS A 151 -10.12 7.74 3.21
CA HIS A 151 -10.95 7.26 2.09
C HIS A 151 -11.75 8.38 1.41
N PRO A 152 -11.15 9.28 0.64
CA PRO A 152 -11.82 10.39 -0.02
C PRO A 152 -12.85 9.95 -1.07
#